data_53a926e3d777ba145e1c06833f136cd6
#
_entry.id   53a926e3d777ba145e1c06833f136cd6
#
_cell.length_a   1.000
_cell.length_b   1.000
_cell.length_c   1.000
_cell.angle_alpha   90.00
_cell.angle_beta   90.00
_cell.angle_gamma   90.00
#
_symmetry.space_group_name_H-M   'P 1'
#
loop_
_entity.id
_entity.type
_entity.pdbx_description
1 polymer ?
#
loop_
_entity_poly.entity_id
_entity_poly.type
_entity_poly.pdbx_seq_one_letter_code
_entity_poly.pdbx_strand_id
1 'polypeptide(L)'
;MGHFVTGVTVVSAFEREQPCGITVNALSSVSLDPPLVMVALDRRRFLTPIVRAAGRYAVNVLSEDQQALSDCFAGAPVEPGRGDFCGAAWHPGETGLPLIDDAIATLECTVMQTFSAGDHDLFIGRVDALVNQEEDPMPLLYYRRRYLRIERAATSDVEGKPER
;
A
#
# COMPACT_ATOMS: atom_id res chain seq x y z
N MET A 1 -6.04 5.69 -18.17
CA MET A 1 -6.32 5.60 -16.70
C MET A 1 -5.78 6.78 -15.89
N GLY A 2 -4.87 7.62 -16.40
CA GLY A 2 -4.26 8.72 -15.62
C GLY A 2 -5.21 9.82 -15.09
N HIS A 3 -6.48 9.83 -15.48
CA HIS A 3 -7.49 10.79 -15.00
C HIS A 3 -8.27 10.29 -13.76
N PHE A 4 -7.96 9.09 -13.28
CA PHE A 4 -8.51 8.57 -12.03
C PHE A 4 -7.49 8.81 -10.90
N VAL A 5 -7.86 9.63 -9.92
CA VAL A 5 -7.03 9.87 -8.74
C VAL A 5 -7.05 8.64 -7.83
N THR A 6 -5.88 8.23 -7.36
CA THR A 6 -5.76 7.09 -6.45
C THR A 6 -4.94 7.48 -5.23
N GLY A 7 -5.12 6.77 -4.13
CA GLY A 7 -4.12 6.69 -3.08
C GLY A 7 -2.85 6.00 -3.59
N VAL A 8 -1.80 6.07 -2.80
CA VAL A 8 -0.53 5.39 -3.05
C VAL A 8 -0.24 4.42 -1.92
N THR A 9 0.11 3.19 -2.28
CA THR A 9 0.47 2.16 -1.32
C THR A 9 1.82 1.54 -1.66
N VAL A 10 2.46 0.95 -0.66
CA VAL A 10 3.54 -0.01 -0.86
C VAL A 10 3.01 -1.38 -0.48
N VAL A 11 3.03 -2.31 -1.42
CA VAL A 11 2.84 -3.73 -1.12
C VAL A 11 4.17 -4.29 -0.69
N SER A 12 4.22 -4.96 0.47
CA SER A 12 5.44 -5.50 1.06
C SER A 12 5.30 -6.98 1.43
N ALA A 13 6.43 -7.67 1.40
CA ALA A 13 6.56 -9.07 1.78
C ALA A 13 8.00 -9.35 2.23
N PHE A 14 8.29 -10.58 2.63
CA PHE A 14 9.66 -11.04 2.84
C PHE A 14 10.13 -11.91 1.68
N GLU A 15 11.33 -11.61 1.18
CA GLU A 15 12.12 -12.53 0.38
C GLU A 15 13.21 -13.11 1.29
N ARG A 16 13.07 -14.40 1.67
CA ARG A 16 13.94 -15.09 2.64
C ARG A 16 14.01 -14.30 3.95
N GLU A 17 14.06 -13.64 4.59
CA GLU A 17 14.16 -12.82 5.82
C GLU A 17 14.41 -11.33 5.56
N GLN A 18 14.54 -10.94 4.28
CA GLN A 18 14.72 -9.54 3.91
C GLN A 18 13.39 -8.90 3.51
N PRO A 19 13.01 -7.76 4.10
CA PRO A 19 11.82 -7.05 3.69
C PRO A 19 12.00 -6.49 2.27
N CYS A 20 10.98 -6.62 1.46
CA CYS A 20 10.95 -6.10 0.11
C CYS A 20 9.56 -5.52 -0.21
N GLY A 21 9.49 -4.62 -1.17
CA GLY A 21 8.24 -3.97 -1.53
C GLY A 21 8.24 -3.31 -2.89
N ILE A 22 7.08 -2.97 -3.38
CA ILE A 22 6.87 -2.14 -4.57
C ILE A 22 5.72 -1.16 -4.36
N THR A 23 5.83 0.01 -4.99
CA THR A 23 4.73 0.98 -5.02
C THR A 23 3.60 0.49 -5.92
N VAL A 24 2.39 0.56 -5.39
CA VAL A 24 1.16 0.12 -6.07
C VAL A 24 0.06 1.15 -5.81
N ASN A 25 -0.63 1.56 -6.87
CA ASN A 25 -1.84 2.36 -6.77
C ASN A 25 -3.11 1.58 -7.14
N ALA A 26 -2.96 0.35 -7.57
CA ALA A 26 -4.06 -0.56 -7.94
C ALA A 26 -4.48 -1.39 -6.72
N LEU A 27 -5.03 -0.72 -5.70
CA LEU A 27 -5.67 -1.31 -4.52
C LEU A 27 -7.17 -1.05 -4.58
N SER A 28 -7.96 -2.05 -4.26
CA SER A 28 -9.42 -1.92 -4.13
C SER A 28 -9.94 -2.73 -2.95
N SER A 29 -10.90 -2.16 -2.21
CA SER A 29 -11.76 -2.92 -1.31
C SER A 29 -12.70 -3.80 -2.14
N VAL A 30 -12.90 -5.04 -1.74
CA VAL A 30 -13.69 -6.05 -2.47
C VAL A 30 -14.89 -6.54 -1.67
N SER A 31 -14.70 -6.81 -0.38
CA SER A 31 -15.75 -7.35 0.51
C SER A 31 -15.51 -6.91 1.94
N LEU A 32 -16.59 -6.79 2.70
CA LEU A 32 -16.53 -6.49 4.14
C LEU A 32 -16.73 -7.76 4.98
N ASP A 33 -17.40 -8.78 4.45
CA ASP A 33 -17.62 -10.05 5.13
C ASP A 33 -17.48 -11.23 4.15
N PRO A 34 -16.37 -11.99 4.20
CA PRO A 34 -15.15 -11.65 4.91
C PRO A 34 -14.47 -10.39 4.35
N PRO A 35 -13.60 -9.72 5.13
CA PRO A 35 -12.91 -8.54 4.66
C PRO A 35 -11.87 -8.91 3.59
N LEU A 36 -12.09 -8.45 2.36
CA LEU A 36 -11.22 -8.74 1.22
C LEU A 36 -10.76 -7.45 0.55
N VAL A 37 -9.49 -7.45 0.15
CA VAL A 37 -8.90 -6.42 -0.71
C VAL A 37 -8.27 -7.06 -1.95
N MET A 38 -8.15 -6.28 -3.02
CA MET A 38 -7.46 -6.68 -4.25
C MET A 38 -6.28 -5.75 -4.50
N VAL A 39 -5.13 -6.33 -4.84
CA VAL A 39 -3.99 -5.61 -5.40
C VAL A 39 -3.64 -6.19 -6.77
N ALA A 40 -3.28 -5.31 -7.73
CA ALA A 40 -2.80 -5.74 -9.05
C ALA A 40 -1.29 -5.50 -9.13
N LEU A 41 -0.51 -6.56 -9.34
CA LEU A 41 0.95 -6.52 -9.43
C LEU A 41 1.40 -6.88 -10.85
N ASP A 42 2.27 -6.05 -11.45
CA ASP A 42 2.91 -6.34 -12.75
C ASP A 42 3.76 -7.62 -12.61
N ARG A 43 3.52 -8.61 -13.49
CA ARG A 43 4.21 -9.90 -13.48
C ARG A 43 5.71 -9.82 -13.72
N ARG A 44 6.21 -8.71 -14.28
CA ARG A 44 7.63 -8.46 -14.51
C ARG A 44 8.33 -7.92 -13.26
N ARG A 45 7.58 -7.48 -12.25
CA ARG A 45 8.15 -6.97 -11.00
C ARG A 45 8.56 -8.11 -10.09
N PHE A 46 9.70 -7.96 -9.44
CA PHE A 46 10.30 -8.99 -8.59
C PHE A 46 9.39 -9.44 -7.44
N LEU A 47 8.53 -8.56 -6.91
CA LEU A 47 7.66 -8.87 -5.79
C LEU A 47 6.53 -9.86 -6.15
N THR A 48 6.05 -9.84 -7.41
CA THR A 48 4.92 -10.68 -7.83
C THR A 48 5.13 -12.18 -7.60
N PRO A 49 6.26 -12.79 -8.03
CA PRO A 49 6.52 -14.20 -7.70
C PRO A 49 6.72 -14.44 -6.20
N ILE A 50 7.24 -13.47 -5.44
CA ILE A 50 7.42 -13.58 -3.98
C ILE A 50 6.06 -13.68 -3.29
N VAL A 51 5.14 -12.76 -3.58
CA VAL A 51 3.78 -12.77 -3.01
C VAL A 51 3.05 -14.06 -3.39
N ARG A 52 3.18 -14.50 -4.64
CA ARG A 52 2.58 -15.76 -5.10
C ARG A 52 3.09 -16.97 -4.33
N ALA A 53 4.40 -17.04 -4.09
CA ALA A 53 5.03 -18.16 -3.37
C ALA A 53 4.75 -18.10 -1.86
N ALA A 54 4.79 -16.91 -1.28
CA ALA A 54 4.53 -16.70 0.15
C ALA A 54 3.05 -16.86 0.53
N GLY A 55 2.13 -16.63 -0.42
CA GLY A 55 0.69 -16.63 -0.17
C GLY A 55 0.22 -15.51 0.77
N ARG A 56 1.08 -14.50 1.02
CA ARG A 56 0.83 -13.41 1.98
C ARG A 56 1.51 -12.13 1.53
N TYR A 57 0.92 -11.00 1.88
CA TYR A 57 1.49 -9.68 1.64
C TYR A 57 0.93 -8.65 2.64
N ALA A 58 1.66 -7.57 2.85
CA ALA A 58 1.12 -6.40 3.53
C ALA A 58 0.85 -5.27 2.53
N VAL A 59 -0.08 -4.40 2.88
CA VAL A 59 -0.36 -3.14 2.18
C VAL A 59 -0.10 -2.01 3.16
N ASN A 60 0.75 -1.06 2.79
CA ASN A 60 1.06 0.14 3.56
C ASN A 60 0.51 1.34 2.79
N VAL A 61 -0.51 2.00 3.31
CA VAL A 61 -1.10 3.20 2.71
C VAL A 61 -0.25 4.40 3.11
N LEU A 62 0.38 5.05 2.13
CA LEU A 62 1.38 6.10 2.39
C LEU A 62 0.73 7.44 2.74
N SER A 63 1.36 8.14 3.70
CA SER A 63 1.08 9.54 3.99
C SER A 63 1.71 10.48 2.96
N GLU A 64 1.24 11.73 2.88
CA GLU A 64 1.76 12.74 1.94
C GLU A 64 3.26 13.04 2.14
N ASP A 65 3.81 12.78 3.32
CA ASP A 65 5.23 12.98 3.64
C ASP A 65 6.11 11.82 3.19
N GLN A 66 5.51 10.69 2.78
CA GLN A 66 6.21 9.48 2.34
C GLN A 66 6.41 9.41 0.81
N GLN A 67 6.30 10.52 0.09
CA GLN A 67 6.52 10.54 -1.37
C GLN A 67 7.87 9.95 -1.77
N ALA A 68 8.95 10.25 -1.03
CA ALA A 68 10.29 9.73 -1.33
C ALA A 68 10.36 8.19 -1.23
N LEU A 69 9.60 7.57 -0.32
CA LEU A 69 9.46 6.12 -0.25
C LEU A 69 8.72 5.59 -1.48
N SER A 70 7.61 6.23 -1.85
CA SER A 70 6.85 5.86 -3.03
C SER A 70 7.72 5.85 -4.30
N ASP A 71 8.52 6.89 -4.51
CA ASP A 71 9.43 6.99 -5.67
C ASP A 71 10.47 5.86 -5.66
N CYS A 72 11.09 5.59 -4.51
CA CYS A 72 12.08 4.54 -4.37
C CYS A 72 11.48 3.15 -4.67
N PHE A 73 10.36 2.79 -4.05
CA PHE A 73 9.70 1.51 -4.28
C PHE A 73 9.09 1.39 -5.69
N ALA A 74 8.88 2.51 -6.40
CA ALA A 74 8.53 2.51 -7.82
C ALA A 74 9.73 2.19 -8.73
N GLY A 75 10.96 2.22 -8.20
CA GLY A 75 12.21 1.94 -8.93
C GLY A 75 12.97 3.19 -9.35
N ALA A 76 12.72 4.34 -8.73
CA ALA A 76 13.59 5.50 -8.89
C ALA A 76 15.01 5.20 -8.37
N PRO A 77 16.06 5.82 -8.95
CA PRO A 77 17.41 5.67 -8.44
C PRO A 77 17.48 6.05 -6.96
N VAL A 78 18.06 5.18 -6.14
CA VAL A 78 18.25 5.41 -4.70
C VAL A 78 19.60 6.06 -4.48
N GLU A 79 19.65 7.06 -3.60
CA GLU A 79 20.92 7.64 -3.19
C GLU A 79 21.82 6.58 -2.52
N PRO A 80 23.14 6.59 -2.78
CA PRO A 80 24.07 5.68 -2.12
C PRO A 80 23.95 5.79 -0.59
N GLY A 81 23.78 4.65 0.09
CA GLY A 81 23.71 4.57 1.56
C GLY A 81 22.30 4.57 2.15
N ARG A 82 21.25 4.56 1.35
CA ARG A 82 19.86 4.53 1.84
C ARG A 82 19.42 3.18 2.45
N GLY A 83 20.26 2.17 2.39
CA GLY A 83 19.99 0.86 2.98
C GLY A 83 18.96 0.00 2.22
N ASP A 84 18.76 -1.20 2.73
CA ASP A 84 17.73 -2.12 2.25
C ASP A 84 16.32 -1.56 2.54
N PHE A 85 15.31 -2.01 1.82
CA PHE A 85 13.91 -1.57 1.95
C PHE A 85 13.71 -0.05 1.78
N CYS A 86 14.45 0.55 0.84
CA CYS A 86 14.42 1.99 0.57
C CYS A 86 14.79 2.89 1.77
N GLY A 87 15.44 2.34 2.79
CA GLY A 87 15.73 3.05 4.05
C GLY A 87 14.47 3.39 4.86
N ALA A 88 13.36 2.73 4.58
CA ALA A 88 12.15 2.87 5.38
C ALA A 88 12.37 2.29 6.77
N ALA A 89 11.95 3.01 7.80
CA ALA A 89 11.73 2.42 9.11
C ALA A 89 10.53 1.46 9.00
N TRP A 90 10.64 0.29 9.64
CA TRP A 90 9.61 -0.74 9.56
C TRP A 90 9.65 -1.65 10.78
N HIS A 91 8.56 -2.32 11.03
CA HIS A 91 8.44 -3.35 12.08
C HIS A 91 7.64 -4.56 11.56
N PRO A 92 7.79 -5.74 12.18
CA PRO A 92 6.91 -6.87 11.89
C PRO A 92 5.52 -6.59 12.45
N GLY A 93 4.48 -6.79 11.63
CA GLY A 93 3.09 -6.68 12.06
C GLY A 93 2.64 -7.87 12.92
N GLU A 94 1.34 -7.92 13.21
CA GLU A 94 0.72 -8.97 14.03
C GLU A 94 0.93 -10.37 13.44
N THR A 95 0.85 -10.49 12.12
CA THR A 95 1.11 -11.75 11.41
C THR A 95 2.56 -11.90 10.98
N GLY A 96 3.43 -10.94 11.31
CA GLY A 96 4.86 -10.94 11.06
C GLY A 96 5.27 -10.42 9.68
N LEU A 97 4.38 -9.79 8.91
CA LEU A 97 4.74 -9.14 7.64
C LEU A 97 5.43 -7.78 7.88
N PRO A 98 6.29 -7.30 6.95
CA PRO A 98 6.99 -6.03 7.13
C PRO A 98 6.03 -4.86 6.89
N LEU A 99 5.78 -4.07 7.93
CA LEU A 99 4.94 -2.87 7.92
C LEU A 99 5.83 -1.63 7.96
N ILE A 100 5.57 -0.67 7.07
CA ILE A 100 6.28 0.62 7.03
C ILE A 100 5.75 1.51 8.16
N ASP A 101 6.68 2.05 8.96
CA ASP A 101 6.34 3.00 10.01
C ASP A 101 5.73 4.28 9.43
N ASP A 102 4.86 4.94 10.18
CA ASP A 102 4.16 6.17 9.79
C ASP A 102 3.26 6.06 8.53
N ALA A 103 3.00 4.85 8.04
CA ALA A 103 1.95 4.63 7.05
C ALA A 103 0.58 4.91 7.69
N ILE A 104 -0.33 5.62 6.98
CA ILE A 104 -1.64 6.01 7.54
C ILE A 104 -2.54 4.82 7.87
N ALA A 105 -2.37 3.72 7.15
CA ALA A 105 -2.99 2.44 7.46
C ALA A 105 -2.11 1.30 6.96
N THR A 106 -2.13 0.18 7.67
CA THR A 106 -1.46 -1.05 7.26
C THR A 106 -2.42 -2.22 7.30
N LEU A 107 -2.37 -3.08 6.29
CA LEU A 107 -3.16 -4.29 6.20
C LEU A 107 -2.22 -5.48 6.01
N GLU A 108 -2.44 -6.53 6.79
CA GLU A 108 -1.76 -7.81 6.57
C GLU A 108 -2.76 -8.80 5.96
N CYS A 109 -2.38 -9.42 4.84
CA CYS A 109 -3.31 -10.17 4.01
C CYS A 109 -2.80 -11.59 3.69
N THR A 110 -3.72 -12.56 3.75
CA THR A 110 -3.53 -13.90 3.20
C THR A 110 -4.17 -13.97 1.81
N VAL A 111 -3.41 -14.42 0.81
CA VAL A 111 -3.91 -14.57 -0.57
C VAL A 111 -4.97 -15.69 -0.61
N MET A 112 -6.18 -15.35 -1.02
CA MET A 112 -7.29 -16.30 -1.20
C MET A 112 -7.40 -16.76 -2.64
N GLN A 113 -7.20 -15.85 -3.60
CA GLN A 113 -7.31 -16.13 -5.03
C GLN A 113 -6.31 -15.29 -5.81
N THR A 114 -5.88 -15.81 -6.95
CA THR A 114 -5.03 -15.09 -7.88
C THR A 114 -5.57 -15.24 -9.30
N PHE A 115 -5.72 -14.14 -10.01
CA PHE A 115 -6.19 -14.12 -11.40
C PHE A 115 -5.14 -13.44 -12.28
N SER A 116 -4.78 -14.06 -13.40
CA SER A 116 -3.94 -13.41 -14.40
C SER A 116 -4.80 -12.52 -15.31
N ALA A 117 -4.45 -11.25 -15.42
CA ALA A 117 -5.16 -10.24 -16.20
C ALA A 117 -4.18 -9.38 -17.00
N GLY A 118 -4.02 -9.66 -18.29
CA GLY A 118 -3.06 -8.96 -19.14
C GLY A 118 -1.61 -9.17 -18.67
N ASP A 119 -0.90 -8.09 -18.35
CA ASP A 119 0.47 -8.08 -17.83
C ASP A 119 0.55 -8.06 -16.30
N HIS A 120 -0.58 -8.10 -15.60
CA HIS A 120 -0.71 -8.11 -14.15
C HIS A 120 -1.31 -9.42 -13.62
N ASP A 121 -1.02 -9.70 -12.36
CA ASP A 121 -1.76 -10.66 -11.55
C ASP A 121 -2.57 -9.90 -10.50
N LEU A 122 -3.85 -10.27 -10.36
CA LEU A 122 -4.76 -9.75 -9.35
C LEU A 122 -4.72 -10.71 -8.16
N PHE A 123 -4.29 -10.21 -7.00
CA PHE A 123 -4.27 -10.96 -5.75
C PHE A 123 -5.46 -10.52 -4.90
N ILE A 124 -6.41 -11.40 -4.67
CA ILE A 124 -7.48 -11.20 -3.70
C ILE A 124 -6.97 -11.68 -2.36
N GLY A 125 -6.80 -10.78 -1.41
CA GLY A 125 -6.33 -11.07 -0.06
C GLY A 125 -7.42 -10.89 0.97
N ARG A 126 -7.54 -11.86 1.89
CA ARG A 126 -8.30 -11.66 3.13
C ARG A 126 -7.45 -10.83 4.08
N VAL A 127 -8.05 -9.79 4.63
CA VAL A 127 -7.41 -8.95 5.64
C VAL A 127 -7.43 -9.69 6.98
N ASP A 128 -6.27 -10.05 7.48
CA ASP A 128 -6.08 -10.77 8.75
C ASP A 128 -5.81 -9.79 9.91
N ALA A 129 -5.15 -8.67 9.62
CA ALA A 129 -4.93 -7.57 10.57
C ALA A 129 -5.00 -6.22 9.84
N LEU A 130 -5.52 -5.21 10.53
CA LEU A 130 -5.63 -3.84 10.06
C LEU A 130 -5.26 -2.89 11.20
N VAL A 131 -4.34 -1.97 10.94
CA VAL A 131 -4.00 -0.88 11.86
C VAL A 131 -4.19 0.44 11.11
N ASN A 132 -4.92 1.36 11.72
CA ASN A 132 -5.03 2.76 11.29
C ASN A 132 -4.28 3.63 12.30
N GLN A 133 -3.63 4.69 11.82
CA GLN A 133 -3.08 5.70 12.73
C GLN A 133 -4.24 6.46 13.41
N GLU A 134 -4.07 6.75 14.71
CA GLU A 134 -5.04 7.55 15.48
C GLU A 134 -5.05 9.02 15.04
N GLU A 135 -3.89 9.55 14.66
CA GLU A 135 -3.78 10.85 14.02
C GLU A 135 -4.32 10.74 12.60
N ASP A 136 -5.05 11.74 12.12
CA ASP A 136 -5.63 11.78 10.78
C ASP A 136 -4.64 12.39 9.76
N PRO A 137 -3.55 11.66 9.39
CA PRO A 137 -2.56 12.13 8.45
C PRO A 137 -3.13 12.19 7.03
N MET A 138 -2.67 13.14 6.24
CA MET A 138 -3.13 13.29 4.86
C MET A 138 -2.54 12.20 3.97
N PRO A 139 -3.37 11.55 3.10
CA PRO A 139 -2.90 10.51 2.21
C PRO A 139 -2.06 11.05 1.07
N LEU A 140 -1.06 10.27 0.63
CA LEU A 140 -0.36 10.52 -0.61
C LEU A 140 -1.28 10.17 -1.79
N LEU A 141 -1.52 11.14 -2.68
CA LEU A 141 -2.36 10.96 -3.86
C LEU A 141 -1.55 10.97 -5.16
N TYR A 142 -2.03 10.22 -6.15
CA TYR A 142 -1.42 10.14 -7.47
C TYR A 142 -2.45 10.40 -8.58
N TYR A 143 -2.14 11.37 -9.46
CA TYR A 143 -2.98 11.78 -10.58
C TYR A 143 -2.15 12.25 -11.76
N ARG A 144 -2.41 11.76 -12.96
CA ARG A 144 -1.73 12.16 -14.20
C ARG A 144 -0.20 12.14 -14.10
N ARG A 145 0.36 11.09 -13.47
CA ARG A 145 1.80 10.91 -13.21
C ARG A 145 2.42 11.97 -12.29
N ARG A 146 1.63 12.54 -11.38
CA ARG A 146 2.08 13.51 -10.39
C ARG A 146 1.49 13.16 -9.03
N TYR A 147 2.23 13.43 -7.98
CA TYR A 147 1.67 13.42 -6.64
C TYR A 147 0.87 14.68 -6.39
N LEU A 148 -0.18 14.56 -5.61
CA LEU A 148 -1.05 15.65 -5.19
C LEU A 148 -1.16 15.64 -3.67
N ARG A 149 -1.43 16.81 -3.10
CA ARG A 149 -1.82 17.01 -1.70
C ARG A 149 -3.26 17.46 -1.62
N ILE A 150 -3.95 17.08 -0.55
CA ILE A 150 -5.28 17.59 -0.25
C ILE A 150 -5.11 18.83 0.62
N GLU A 151 -5.70 19.95 0.22
CA GLU A 151 -5.87 21.10 1.11
C GLU A 151 -7.07 20.81 2.01
N ARG A 152 -6.87 20.80 3.33
CA ARG A 152 -7.99 20.77 4.27
C ARG A 152 -8.79 22.04 4.06
N ALA A 153 -10.06 21.94 3.64
CA ALA A 153 -10.97 23.05 3.70
C ALA A 153 -11.01 23.56 5.16
N ALA A 154 -10.84 24.88 5.35
CA ALA A 154 -11.06 25.47 6.66
C ALA A 154 -12.43 24.99 7.15
N THR A 155 -12.48 24.34 8.30
CA THR A 155 -13.72 23.84 8.91
C THR A 155 -14.66 25.02 9.18
N SER A 156 -15.50 25.34 8.20
CA SER A 156 -16.75 26.02 8.47
C SER A 156 -17.69 24.92 8.95
N ASP A 157 -18.15 25.05 10.17
CA ASP A 157 -19.03 24.16 10.90
C ASP A 157 -20.12 23.56 10.00
N VAL A 158 -19.97 22.30 9.61
CA VAL A 158 -21.08 21.48 9.16
C VAL A 158 -21.51 20.63 10.35
N GLU A 159 -22.31 21.26 11.21
CA GLU A 159 -23.09 20.53 12.20
C GLU A 159 -23.98 19.49 11.49
N GLY A 160 -23.82 18.26 11.88
CA GLY A 160 -24.89 17.29 11.95
C GLY A 160 -25.30 16.61 10.63
N LYS A 161 -24.65 15.50 10.28
CA LYS A 161 -25.36 14.41 9.62
C LYS A 161 -25.12 13.13 10.41
N PRO A 162 -26.16 12.42 10.90
CA PRO A 162 -25.99 11.17 11.63
C PRO A 162 -25.43 10.10 10.70
N GLU A 163 -24.48 9.37 11.22
CA GLU A 163 -23.92 8.15 10.61
C GLU A 163 -25.04 7.14 10.29
N ARG A 164 -24.98 6.58 9.09
CA ARG A 164 -25.77 5.41 8.69
C ARG A 164 -24.84 4.21 8.52
#